data_90dda5a5cf26b34727042b255c68e69a
#
_entry.id   90dda5a5cf26b34727042b255c68e69a
#
_cell.length_a   1.000
_cell.length_b   1.000
_cell.length_c   1.000
_cell.angle_alpha   90.00
_cell.angle_beta   90.00
_cell.angle_gamma   90.00
#
_symmetry.space_group_name_H-M   'P 1'
#
loop_
_entity.id
_entity.type
_entity.pdbx_description
1 polymer ?
#
loop_
_entity_poly.entity_id
_entity_poly.type
_entity_poly.pdbx_seq_one_letter_code
_entity_poly.pdbx_strand_id
1 'polypeptide(L)'
;MYDIRWIRENAAAFDKGLERRGLAPLSSSLLELDDVRRSSIAKAQATQERRNALSKEIGKAMGAKDVALADKLKAEVAALKEEQPTLEAQEKAAKEALDEKLAAIPNTPFDDVPDGADEHGNVVLHVHGVKPEERGLLKGVNDPKQHFELGEALGQMDFEKAAKLSGARFVVLEKQVARLSRAIGQFMLDTHTEEHGYTEVNPPLLVRDDAMFGTAQLPKFREDQFRAGEEHWLIPTAEVPLTNLARESILSEEELPLRFTALTPCFRSEAGSAGRDTRGMLRQHQFEKVELVSITTPEKSREEHERMLACAEAVLKKLDLHYRVMTLCTGDMGFASQKTYDIEVWLPGQKTYREISSCSVCGDFQARRMNARYKTKDGKGPFFVHTLNGSGTAVGRALIAVMENYQNSDGSITVPDVLVPYMRGVTRIEKAA
;
A
#
# COMPACT_ATOMS: atom_id res chain seq x y z
N MET A 1 4.60 -3.09 -10.77
CA MET A 1 5.53 -4.05 -11.43
C MET A 1 6.05 -3.40 -12.70
N TYR A 2 7.29 -3.64 -13.07
CA TYR A 2 7.89 -3.05 -14.27
C TYR A 2 7.43 -3.73 -15.56
N ASP A 3 7.45 -2.96 -16.66
CA ASP A 3 7.39 -3.49 -18.02
C ASP A 3 8.79 -3.88 -18.48
N ILE A 4 9.00 -5.13 -18.85
CA ILE A 4 10.31 -5.61 -19.33
C ILE A 4 10.77 -4.89 -20.60
N ARG A 5 9.84 -4.37 -21.42
CA ARG A 5 10.17 -3.57 -22.60
C ARG A 5 10.77 -2.23 -22.19
N TRP A 6 10.17 -1.58 -21.19
CA TRP A 6 10.71 -0.34 -20.64
C TRP A 6 12.11 -0.55 -20.05
N ILE A 7 12.33 -1.67 -19.31
CA ILE A 7 13.66 -2.01 -18.78
C ILE A 7 14.66 -2.19 -19.94
N ARG A 8 14.27 -2.83 -21.04
CA ARG A 8 15.13 -3.03 -22.20
C ARG A 8 15.56 -1.71 -22.85
N GLU A 9 14.67 -0.75 -22.92
CA GLU A 9 14.92 0.58 -23.49
C GLU A 9 15.65 1.51 -22.52
N ASN A 10 15.53 1.28 -21.20
CA ASN A 10 15.99 2.17 -20.14
C ASN A 10 16.84 1.45 -19.08
N ALA A 11 17.66 0.46 -19.46
CA ALA A 11 18.40 -0.39 -18.52
C ALA A 11 19.23 0.40 -17.50
N ALA A 12 19.99 1.41 -17.97
CA ALA A 12 20.82 2.24 -17.11
C ALA A 12 20.01 3.08 -16.09
N ALA A 13 18.87 3.62 -16.51
CA ALA A 13 17.99 4.38 -15.62
C ALA A 13 17.33 3.46 -14.58
N PHE A 14 16.91 2.25 -14.99
CA PHE A 14 16.39 1.25 -14.08
C PHE A 14 17.42 0.82 -13.03
N ASP A 15 18.62 0.44 -13.45
CA ASP A 15 19.69 0.02 -12.55
C ASP A 15 20.10 1.12 -11.58
N LYS A 16 20.23 2.38 -12.06
CA LYS A 16 20.48 3.54 -11.20
C LYS A 16 19.38 3.72 -10.14
N GLY A 17 18.10 3.53 -10.52
CA GLY A 17 16.99 3.59 -9.58
C GLY A 17 17.07 2.51 -8.50
N LEU A 18 17.51 1.29 -8.85
CA LEU A 18 17.72 0.20 -7.89
C LEU A 18 18.93 0.47 -6.97
N GLU A 19 20.03 1.00 -7.51
CA GLU A 19 21.21 1.38 -6.72
C GLU A 19 20.85 2.41 -5.65
N ARG A 20 20.03 3.40 -5.97
CA ARG A 20 19.50 4.37 -5.00
C ARG A 20 18.65 3.72 -3.92
N ARG A 21 18.07 2.53 -4.17
CA ARG A 21 17.34 1.69 -3.19
C ARG A 21 18.25 0.70 -2.46
N GLY A 22 19.56 0.81 -2.61
CA GLY A 22 20.55 -0.09 -2.02
C GLY A 22 20.58 -1.49 -2.64
N LEU A 23 20.07 -1.65 -3.86
CA LEU A 23 20.01 -2.92 -4.58
C LEU A 23 21.08 -2.96 -5.68
N ALA A 24 21.56 -4.16 -5.98
CA ALA A 24 22.45 -4.37 -7.13
C ALA A 24 21.69 -4.16 -8.46
N PRO A 25 22.39 -3.80 -9.56
CA PRO A 25 21.83 -3.78 -10.90
C PRO A 25 21.21 -5.14 -11.28
N LEU A 26 20.02 -5.11 -11.88
CA LEU A 26 19.27 -6.32 -12.26
C LEU A 26 18.88 -6.38 -13.73
N SER A 27 19.09 -5.31 -14.50
CA SER A 27 18.64 -5.22 -15.90
C SER A 27 19.16 -6.37 -16.77
N SER A 28 20.46 -6.67 -16.69
CA SER A 28 21.09 -7.76 -17.50
C SER A 28 20.40 -9.09 -17.23
N SER A 29 20.25 -9.50 -15.96
CA SER A 29 19.65 -10.79 -15.60
C SER A 29 18.17 -10.90 -16.00
N LEU A 30 17.43 -9.79 -15.93
CA LEU A 30 16.03 -9.75 -16.36
C LEU A 30 15.90 -9.83 -17.89
N LEU A 31 16.80 -9.17 -18.61
CA LEU A 31 16.82 -9.22 -20.08
C LEU A 31 17.23 -10.59 -20.59
N GLU A 32 18.15 -11.30 -19.92
CA GLU A 32 18.47 -12.70 -20.22
C GLU A 32 17.23 -13.61 -20.09
N LEU A 33 16.46 -13.46 -19.01
CA LEU A 33 15.19 -14.19 -18.84
C LEU A 33 14.16 -13.83 -19.90
N ASP A 34 14.05 -12.55 -20.26
CA ASP A 34 13.15 -12.12 -21.35
C ASP A 34 13.59 -12.69 -22.70
N ASP A 35 14.88 -12.77 -22.97
CA ASP A 35 15.39 -13.36 -24.22
C ASP A 35 15.10 -14.87 -24.30
N VAL A 36 15.21 -15.60 -23.17
CA VAL A 36 14.76 -17.00 -23.07
C VAL A 36 13.27 -17.11 -23.35
N ARG A 37 12.44 -16.26 -22.72
CA ARG A 37 11.00 -16.22 -22.95
C ARG A 37 10.66 -15.94 -24.41
N ARG A 38 11.26 -14.92 -25.02
CA ARG A 38 11.04 -14.54 -26.42
C ARG A 38 11.45 -15.65 -27.38
N SER A 39 12.57 -16.30 -27.11
CA SER A 39 13.04 -17.46 -27.91
C SER A 39 12.06 -18.63 -27.81
N SER A 40 11.53 -18.92 -26.61
CA SER A 40 10.54 -19.98 -26.40
C SER A 40 9.23 -19.69 -27.15
N ILE A 41 8.73 -18.46 -27.08
CA ILE A 41 7.55 -18.02 -27.85
C ILE A 41 7.77 -18.17 -29.33
N ALA A 42 8.92 -17.70 -29.85
CA ALA A 42 9.24 -17.79 -31.29
C ALA A 42 9.29 -19.23 -31.78
N LYS A 43 9.88 -20.14 -31.00
CA LYS A 43 9.92 -21.58 -31.33
C LYS A 43 8.51 -22.19 -31.35
N ALA A 44 7.70 -21.93 -30.35
CA ALA A 44 6.32 -22.43 -30.25
C ALA A 44 5.47 -21.93 -31.44
N GLN A 45 5.59 -20.65 -31.80
CA GLN A 45 4.91 -20.06 -32.97
C GLN A 45 5.38 -20.70 -34.29
N ALA A 46 6.69 -20.82 -34.50
CA ALA A 46 7.25 -21.43 -35.72
C ALA A 46 6.79 -22.88 -35.87
N THR A 47 6.75 -23.67 -34.78
CA THR A 47 6.22 -25.03 -34.77
C THR A 47 4.74 -25.06 -35.17
N GLN A 48 3.93 -24.15 -34.62
CA GLN A 48 2.51 -24.05 -34.97
C GLN A 48 2.28 -23.62 -36.42
N GLU A 49 3.03 -22.66 -36.92
CA GLU A 49 2.98 -22.20 -38.32
C GLU A 49 3.38 -23.34 -39.27
N ARG A 50 4.46 -24.09 -38.97
CA ARG A 50 4.90 -25.23 -39.75
C ARG A 50 3.84 -26.33 -39.81
N ARG A 51 3.21 -26.64 -38.68
CA ARG A 51 2.09 -27.60 -38.65
C ARG A 51 0.92 -27.16 -39.52
N ASN A 52 0.56 -25.88 -39.49
CA ASN A 52 -0.51 -25.35 -40.34
C ASN A 52 -0.15 -25.44 -41.85
N ALA A 53 1.09 -25.16 -42.20
CA ALA A 53 1.59 -25.29 -43.57
C ALA A 53 1.56 -26.76 -44.04
N LEU A 54 2.10 -27.68 -43.22
CA LEU A 54 2.10 -29.12 -43.51
C LEU A 54 0.69 -29.67 -43.69
N SER A 55 -0.28 -29.23 -42.91
CA SER A 55 -1.68 -29.64 -43.07
C SER A 55 -2.23 -29.29 -44.46
N LYS A 56 -1.88 -28.10 -44.98
CA LYS A 56 -2.24 -27.70 -46.35
C LYS A 56 -1.49 -28.51 -47.40
N GLU A 57 -0.21 -28.81 -47.19
CA GLU A 57 0.63 -29.62 -48.10
C GLU A 57 0.12 -31.07 -48.16
N ILE A 58 -0.27 -31.67 -47.03
CA ILE A 58 -0.92 -32.98 -46.98
C ILE A 58 -2.18 -33.01 -47.85
N GLY A 59 -3.04 -31.99 -47.73
CA GLY A 59 -4.24 -31.87 -48.56
C GLY A 59 -3.93 -31.85 -50.06
N LYS A 60 -2.87 -31.15 -50.47
CA LYS A 60 -2.43 -31.11 -51.86
C LYS A 60 -1.87 -32.48 -52.33
N ALA A 61 -1.01 -33.11 -51.53
CA ALA A 61 -0.43 -34.42 -51.83
C ALA A 61 -1.52 -35.51 -51.98
N MET A 62 -2.49 -35.50 -51.09
CA MET A 62 -3.67 -36.42 -51.15
C MET A 62 -4.51 -36.17 -52.41
N GLY A 63 -4.74 -34.89 -52.78
CA GLY A 63 -5.45 -34.55 -54.01
C GLY A 63 -4.72 -34.99 -55.29
N ALA A 64 -3.37 -34.95 -55.25
CA ALA A 64 -2.51 -35.43 -56.31
C ALA A 64 -2.27 -36.96 -56.29
N LYS A 65 -2.83 -37.69 -55.33
CA LYS A 65 -2.64 -39.13 -55.09
C LYS A 65 -1.18 -39.52 -54.79
N ASP A 66 -0.35 -38.58 -54.33
CA ASP A 66 1.01 -38.87 -53.91
C ASP A 66 1.01 -39.31 -52.43
N VAL A 67 0.79 -40.62 -52.24
CA VAL A 67 0.69 -41.24 -50.91
C VAL A 67 2.01 -41.18 -50.16
N ALA A 68 3.14 -41.34 -50.85
CA ALA A 68 4.46 -41.35 -50.20
C ALA A 68 4.81 -39.98 -49.62
N LEU A 69 4.53 -38.90 -50.35
CA LEU A 69 4.69 -37.55 -49.85
C LEU A 69 3.73 -37.25 -48.70
N ALA A 70 2.45 -37.65 -48.83
CA ALA A 70 1.47 -37.44 -47.79
C ALA A 70 1.86 -38.13 -46.48
N ASP A 71 2.38 -39.35 -46.52
CA ASP A 71 2.81 -40.09 -45.33
C ASP A 71 4.05 -39.49 -44.67
N LYS A 72 5.01 -39.00 -45.45
CA LYS A 72 6.16 -38.24 -44.93
C LYS A 72 5.73 -36.96 -44.21
N LEU A 73 4.83 -36.20 -44.82
CA LEU A 73 4.31 -34.97 -44.21
C LEU A 73 3.49 -35.23 -42.95
N LYS A 74 2.72 -36.33 -42.91
CA LYS A 74 1.99 -36.76 -41.69
C LYS A 74 2.95 -37.14 -40.54
N ALA A 75 4.06 -37.81 -40.86
CA ALA A 75 5.08 -38.14 -39.87
C ALA A 75 5.72 -36.87 -39.28
N GLU A 76 6.00 -35.85 -40.10
CA GLU A 76 6.51 -34.57 -39.64
C GLU A 76 5.48 -33.87 -38.74
N VAL A 77 4.19 -33.87 -39.11
CA VAL A 77 3.12 -33.33 -38.25
C VAL A 77 3.05 -34.06 -36.91
N ALA A 78 3.20 -35.39 -36.90
CA ALA A 78 3.19 -36.19 -35.68
C ALA A 78 4.36 -35.79 -34.75
N ALA A 79 5.59 -35.67 -35.29
CA ALA A 79 6.74 -35.22 -34.52
C ALA A 79 6.54 -33.83 -33.91
N LEU A 80 6.04 -32.86 -34.71
CA LEU A 80 5.76 -31.51 -34.22
C LEU A 80 4.63 -31.48 -33.17
N LYS A 81 3.66 -32.40 -33.24
CA LYS A 81 2.63 -32.55 -32.23
C LYS A 81 3.19 -33.07 -30.90
N GLU A 82 4.18 -33.95 -30.94
CA GLU A 82 4.84 -34.45 -29.74
C GLU A 82 5.75 -33.39 -29.09
N GLU A 83 6.34 -32.52 -29.89
CA GLU A 83 7.22 -31.43 -29.42
C GLU A 83 6.42 -30.26 -28.81
N GLN A 84 5.23 -29.97 -29.33
CA GLN A 84 4.41 -28.79 -28.94
C GLN A 84 4.18 -28.64 -27.43
N PRO A 85 3.77 -29.67 -26.67
CA PRO A 85 3.55 -29.52 -25.22
C PRO A 85 4.83 -29.15 -24.48
N THR A 86 6.00 -29.63 -24.93
CA THR A 86 7.29 -29.30 -24.32
C THR A 86 7.64 -27.83 -24.55
N LEU A 87 7.42 -27.31 -25.78
CA LEU A 87 7.64 -25.91 -26.09
C LEU A 87 6.69 -24.97 -25.30
N GLU A 88 5.42 -25.34 -25.20
CA GLU A 88 4.44 -24.60 -24.41
C GLU A 88 4.79 -24.58 -22.91
N ALA A 89 5.28 -25.71 -22.36
CA ALA A 89 5.77 -25.79 -20.99
C ALA A 89 7.01 -24.90 -20.78
N GLN A 90 7.94 -24.86 -21.72
CA GLN A 90 9.13 -24.00 -21.68
C GLN A 90 8.74 -22.50 -21.74
N GLU A 91 7.81 -22.14 -22.61
CA GLU A 91 7.29 -20.78 -22.70
C GLU A 91 6.65 -20.34 -21.37
N LYS A 92 5.78 -21.20 -20.80
CA LYS A 92 5.13 -20.96 -19.53
C LYS A 92 6.14 -20.78 -18.39
N ALA A 93 7.11 -21.72 -18.28
CA ALA A 93 8.14 -21.65 -17.24
C ALA A 93 9.01 -20.40 -17.36
N ALA A 94 9.41 -20.01 -18.57
CA ALA A 94 10.20 -18.81 -18.80
C ALA A 94 9.42 -17.52 -18.46
N LYS A 95 8.12 -17.50 -18.76
CA LYS A 95 7.24 -16.39 -18.36
C LYS A 95 7.10 -16.30 -16.86
N GLU A 96 6.80 -17.40 -16.17
CA GLU A 96 6.63 -17.46 -14.71
C GLU A 96 7.92 -17.02 -13.99
N ALA A 97 9.08 -17.47 -14.44
CA ALA A 97 10.37 -17.08 -13.87
C ALA A 97 10.66 -15.57 -14.00
N LEU A 98 10.30 -14.96 -15.13
CA LEU A 98 10.43 -13.53 -15.32
C LEU A 98 9.44 -12.75 -14.45
N ASP A 99 8.17 -13.16 -14.44
CA ASP A 99 7.10 -12.50 -13.68
C ASP A 99 7.38 -12.55 -12.17
N GLU A 100 7.88 -13.69 -11.64
CA GLU A 100 8.28 -13.83 -10.24
C GLU A 100 9.39 -12.85 -9.87
N LYS A 101 10.44 -12.74 -10.69
CA LYS A 101 11.52 -11.79 -10.44
C LYS A 101 11.04 -10.34 -10.50
N LEU A 102 10.26 -9.97 -11.51
CA LEU A 102 9.71 -8.63 -11.64
C LEU A 102 8.79 -8.27 -10.47
N ALA A 103 8.05 -9.25 -9.93
CA ALA A 103 7.19 -9.04 -8.77
C ALA A 103 7.95 -8.76 -7.46
N ALA A 104 9.19 -9.20 -7.35
CA ALA A 104 10.03 -9.02 -6.16
C ALA A 104 10.85 -7.71 -6.16
N ILE A 105 10.82 -6.94 -7.25
CA ILE A 105 11.60 -5.69 -7.39
C ILE A 105 10.78 -4.50 -6.90
N PRO A 106 11.33 -3.65 -5.99
CA PRO A 106 10.66 -2.44 -5.54
C PRO A 106 10.58 -1.38 -6.63
N ASN A 107 9.66 -0.42 -6.47
CA ASN A 107 9.56 0.72 -7.36
C ASN A 107 10.80 1.63 -7.26
N THR A 108 11.16 2.31 -8.35
CA THR A 108 12.28 3.26 -8.37
C THR A 108 11.83 4.65 -7.89
N PRO A 109 12.68 5.35 -7.14
CA PRO A 109 12.34 6.66 -6.59
C PRO A 109 12.33 7.75 -7.67
N PHE A 110 11.59 8.82 -7.43
CA PHE A 110 11.74 10.06 -8.18
C PHE A 110 13.13 10.70 -7.94
N ASP A 111 13.57 11.55 -8.85
CA ASP A 111 14.88 12.20 -8.76
C ASP A 111 15.02 13.14 -7.56
N ASP A 112 13.90 13.73 -7.10
CA ASP A 112 13.83 14.65 -5.97
C ASP A 112 13.72 13.98 -4.59
N VAL A 113 13.73 12.65 -4.54
CA VAL A 113 13.77 11.88 -3.28
C VAL A 113 15.19 11.92 -2.71
N PRO A 114 15.38 12.24 -1.42
CA PRO A 114 16.71 12.22 -0.81
C PRO A 114 17.30 10.81 -0.76
N ASP A 115 18.59 10.68 -1.01
CA ASP A 115 19.29 9.42 -0.86
C ASP A 115 19.59 9.15 0.62
N GLY A 116 19.43 7.91 1.06
CA GLY A 116 19.68 7.47 2.43
C GLY A 116 19.49 5.97 2.56
N ALA A 117 20.09 5.37 3.60
CA ALA A 117 20.03 3.92 3.83
C ALA A 117 18.85 3.49 4.72
N ASP A 118 18.41 4.37 5.60
CA ASP A 118 17.38 4.12 6.62
C ASP A 118 16.70 5.43 7.04
N GLU A 119 15.88 5.41 8.09
CA GLU A 119 15.14 6.55 8.63
C GLU A 119 16.00 7.76 9.00
N HIS A 120 17.29 7.60 9.23
CA HIS A 120 18.20 8.73 9.53
C HIS A 120 18.50 9.59 8.29
N GLY A 121 18.26 9.07 7.10
CA GLY A 121 18.35 9.80 5.83
C GLY A 121 17.10 10.63 5.49
N ASN A 122 16.04 10.52 6.27
CA ASN A 122 14.82 11.27 6.05
C ASN A 122 15.00 12.77 6.29
N VAL A 123 14.35 13.60 5.49
CA VAL A 123 14.50 15.06 5.53
C VAL A 123 13.23 15.72 6.01
N VAL A 124 13.34 16.61 7.00
CA VAL A 124 12.19 17.43 7.45
C VAL A 124 11.79 18.39 6.35
N LEU A 125 10.56 18.25 5.86
CA LEU A 125 9.97 19.17 4.87
C LEU A 125 9.50 20.46 5.55
N HIS A 126 8.71 20.33 6.60
CA HIS A 126 8.27 21.44 7.45
C HIS A 126 7.77 20.95 8.83
N VAL A 127 7.55 21.89 9.71
CA VAL A 127 6.99 21.68 11.07
C VAL A 127 5.76 22.55 11.23
N HIS A 128 4.72 22.00 11.87
CA HIS A 128 3.47 22.69 12.14
C HIS A 128 3.21 22.82 13.63
N GLY A 129 2.76 24.02 14.03
CA GLY A 129 2.35 24.31 15.39
C GLY A 129 3.50 24.40 16.39
N VAL A 130 3.15 24.42 17.66
CA VAL A 130 4.05 24.52 18.79
C VAL A 130 3.78 23.35 19.74
N LYS A 131 4.81 22.83 20.38
CA LYS A 131 4.68 21.73 21.33
C LYS A 131 3.70 22.04 22.45
N PRO A 132 2.95 21.06 22.97
CA PRO A 132 1.93 21.29 24.00
C PRO A 132 2.49 21.91 25.29
N GLU A 133 3.73 21.61 25.64
CA GLU A 133 4.44 22.18 26.78
C GLU A 133 4.60 23.71 26.62
N GLU A 134 4.94 24.17 25.45
CA GLU A 134 5.16 25.60 25.13
C GLU A 134 3.82 26.36 24.99
N ARG A 135 2.73 25.68 24.65
CA ARG A 135 1.39 26.24 24.51
C ARG A 135 0.61 26.31 25.81
N GLY A 136 1.15 25.74 26.89
CA GLY A 136 0.48 25.66 28.18
C GLY A 136 -0.72 24.68 28.24
N LEU A 137 -0.84 23.76 27.29
CA LEU A 137 -1.83 22.68 27.33
C LEU A 137 -1.54 21.71 28.48
N LEU A 138 -0.28 21.49 28.80
CA LEU A 138 0.18 20.63 29.88
C LEU A 138 0.42 21.41 31.18
N LYS A 139 -0.37 22.47 31.43
CA LYS A 139 -0.21 23.31 32.63
C LYS A 139 -0.39 22.49 33.91
N GLY A 140 0.65 22.47 34.76
CA GLY A 140 0.66 21.67 35.98
C GLY A 140 1.03 20.20 35.79
N VAL A 141 1.34 19.77 34.55
CA VAL A 141 1.86 18.43 34.25
C VAL A 141 3.37 18.52 34.15
N ASN A 142 4.08 18.15 35.22
CA ASN A 142 5.55 18.23 35.27
C ASN A 142 6.22 17.04 34.59
N ASP A 143 5.55 15.88 34.51
CA ASP A 143 6.02 14.64 33.93
C ASP A 143 4.88 14.00 33.10
N PRO A 144 4.75 14.38 31.83
CA PRO A 144 3.69 13.84 30.99
C PRO A 144 3.73 12.32 30.92
N LYS A 145 2.60 11.69 31.16
CA LYS A 145 2.43 10.23 31.12
C LYS A 145 2.19 9.75 29.69
N GLN A 146 2.61 8.53 29.42
CA GLN A 146 2.28 7.87 28.18
C GLN A 146 0.81 7.42 28.17
N HIS A 147 0.25 7.29 26.99
CA HIS A 147 -1.16 6.94 26.78
C HIS A 147 -1.63 5.70 27.54
N PHE A 148 -0.80 4.66 27.64
CA PHE A 148 -1.15 3.43 28.37
C PHE A 148 -1.20 3.65 29.88
N GLU A 149 -0.32 4.47 30.44
CA GLU A 149 -0.37 4.83 31.87
C GLU A 149 -1.64 5.62 32.19
N LEU A 150 -2.02 6.56 31.32
CA LEU A 150 -3.26 7.34 31.44
C LEU A 150 -4.48 6.43 31.33
N GLY A 151 -4.52 5.58 30.31
CA GLY A 151 -5.65 4.69 30.03
C GLY A 151 -5.89 3.66 31.14
N GLU A 152 -4.82 3.06 31.67
CA GLU A 152 -4.87 2.14 32.82
C GLU A 152 -5.30 2.86 34.10
N ALA A 153 -4.75 4.04 34.38
CA ALA A 153 -5.14 4.83 35.57
C ALA A 153 -6.61 5.27 35.54
N LEU A 154 -7.14 5.57 34.34
CA LEU A 154 -8.55 5.87 34.14
C LEU A 154 -9.46 4.62 34.25
N GLY A 155 -8.89 3.41 34.19
CA GLY A 155 -9.64 2.14 34.14
C GLY A 155 -10.45 2.00 32.84
N GLN A 156 -9.88 2.48 31.71
CA GLN A 156 -10.55 2.53 30.40
C GLN A 156 -9.69 1.99 29.26
N MET A 157 -8.51 1.44 29.60
CA MET A 157 -7.63 0.74 28.68
C MET A 157 -7.04 -0.48 29.42
N ASP A 158 -7.14 -1.67 28.82
CA ASP A 158 -6.79 -2.93 29.47
C ASP A 158 -6.00 -3.85 28.52
N PHE A 159 -4.73 -4.00 28.77
CA PHE A 159 -3.85 -4.88 28.01
C PHE A 159 -3.87 -6.32 28.54
N GLU A 160 -4.16 -6.53 29.83
CA GLU A 160 -4.24 -7.88 30.40
C GLU A 160 -5.46 -8.65 29.91
N LYS A 161 -6.63 -7.97 29.86
CA LYS A 161 -7.83 -8.55 29.25
C LYS A 161 -7.59 -8.91 27.79
N ALA A 162 -6.97 -7.99 27.04
CA ALA A 162 -6.64 -8.23 25.63
C ALA A 162 -5.70 -9.43 25.47
N ALA A 163 -4.68 -9.54 26.32
CA ALA A 163 -3.73 -10.65 26.28
C ALA A 163 -4.40 -12.01 26.57
N LYS A 164 -5.38 -12.05 27.45
CA LYS A 164 -6.18 -13.28 27.71
C LYS A 164 -7.02 -13.69 26.50
N LEU A 165 -7.47 -12.72 25.69
CA LEU A 165 -8.29 -12.99 24.51
C LEU A 165 -7.44 -13.38 23.28
N SER A 166 -6.34 -12.66 23.05
CA SER A 166 -5.65 -12.71 21.74
C SER A 166 -4.12 -12.68 21.84
N GLY A 167 -3.55 -12.62 23.03
CA GLY A 167 -2.10 -12.52 23.22
C GLY A 167 -1.59 -11.07 23.27
N ALA A 168 -0.31 -10.88 23.02
CA ALA A 168 0.34 -9.57 23.01
C ALA A 168 -0.09 -8.72 21.80
N ARG A 169 0.18 -7.39 21.86
CA ARG A 169 -0.11 -6.43 20.79
C ARG A 169 -1.60 -6.25 20.46
N PHE A 170 -2.46 -6.44 21.46
CA PHE A 170 -3.87 -6.11 21.44
C PHE A 170 -4.22 -5.24 22.64
N VAL A 171 -5.30 -4.51 22.57
CA VAL A 171 -5.82 -3.68 23.65
C VAL A 171 -7.34 -3.77 23.71
N VAL A 172 -7.90 -3.73 24.90
CA VAL A 172 -9.32 -3.50 25.14
C VAL A 172 -9.50 -2.05 25.58
N LEU A 173 -10.24 -1.28 24.79
CA LEU A 173 -10.68 0.07 25.14
C LEU A 173 -12.08 -0.01 25.73
N GLU A 174 -12.33 0.75 26.78
CA GLU A 174 -13.62 0.76 27.47
C GLU A 174 -14.15 2.19 27.63
N LYS A 175 -15.46 2.30 27.89
CA LYS A 175 -16.14 3.53 28.29
C LYS A 175 -15.85 4.74 27.39
N GLN A 176 -15.36 5.87 27.95
CA GLN A 176 -15.14 7.11 27.20
C GLN A 176 -13.89 7.06 26.31
N VAL A 177 -12.87 6.28 26.67
CA VAL A 177 -11.70 6.09 25.80
C VAL A 177 -12.09 5.30 24.54
N ALA A 178 -12.93 4.26 24.66
CA ALA A 178 -13.48 3.57 23.51
C ALA A 178 -14.33 4.49 22.62
N ARG A 179 -15.13 5.37 23.27
CA ARG A 179 -15.90 6.39 22.54
C ARG A 179 -14.99 7.40 21.85
N LEU A 180 -13.89 7.85 22.50
CA LEU A 180 -12.94 8.78 21.93
C LEU A 180 -12.27 8.19 20.68
N SER A 181 -11.86 6.91 20.73
CA SER A 181 -11.31 6.22 19.57
C SER A 181 -12.28 6.25 18.38
N ARG A 182 -13.54 5.87 18.60
CA ARG A 182 -14.58 5.93 17.57
C ARG A 182 -14.86 7.35 17.08
N ALA A 183 -14.89 8.34 17.98
CA ALA A 183 -15.10 9.75 17.66
C ALA A 183 -14.01 10.28 16.74
N ILE A 184 -12.74 9.93 16.99
CA ILE A 184 -11.60 10.28 16.16
C ILE A 184 -11.77 9.69 14.76
N GLY A 185 -12.09 8.39 14.66
CA GLY A 185 -12.27 7.74 13.34
C GLY A 185 -13.41 8.36 12.54
N GLN A 186 -14.56 8.63 13.15
CA GLN A 186 -15.69 9.28 12.50
C GLN A 186 -15.36 10.72 12.07
N PHE A 187 -14.75 11.51 12.95
CA PHE A 187 -14.30 12.87 12.64
C PHE A 187 -13.37 12.91 11.42
N MET A 188 -12.39 11.98 11.34
CA MET A 188 -11.48 11.88 10.20
C MET A 188 -12.24 11.55 8.91
N LEU A 189 -13.11 10.55 8.96
CA LEU A 189 -13.88 10.09 7.81
C LEU A 189 -14.78 11.21 7.27
N ASP A 190 -15.52 11.90 8.16
CA ASP A 190 -16.38 13.02 7.79
C ASP A 190 -15.55 14.18 7.19
N THR A 191 -14.39 14.49 7.76
CA THR A 191 -13.49 15.52 7.22
C THR A 191 -13.08 15.20 5.77
N HIS A 192 -12.73 13.96 5.48
CA HIS A 192 -12.30 13.60 4.13
C HIS A 192 -13.44 13.53 3.12
N THR A 193 -14.64 13.13 3.55
CA THR A 193 -15.80 13.03 2.67
C THR A 193 -16.46 14.39 2.41
N GLU A 194 -16.61 15.22 3.46
CA GLU A 194 -17.33 16.48 3.37
C GLU A 194 -16.46 17.64 2.86
N GLU A 195 -15.16 17.68 3.22
CA GLU A 195 -14.30 18.82 2.90
C GLU A 195 -13.27 18.50 1.80
N HIS A 196 -12.84 17.26 1.69
CA HIS A 196 -11.74 16.89 0.79
C HIS A 196 -12.19 16.15 -0.48
N GLY A 197 -13.51 15.93 -0.65
CA GLY A 197 -14.08 15.34 -1.85
C GLY A 197 -13.69 13.88 -2.09
N TYR A 198 -13.42 13.12 -1.03
CA TYR A 198 -13.27 11.67 -1.10
C TYR A 198 -14.65 11.00 -1.06
N THR A 199 -14.82 9.96 -1.83
CA THR A 199 -15.98 9.08 -1.76
C THR A 199 -15.75 8.03 -0.66
N GLU A 200 -16.65 7.97 0.32
CA GLU A 200 -16.64 6.91 1.32
C GLU A 200 -16.97 5.57 0.69
N VAL A 201 -16.20 4.55 1.04
CA VAL A 201 -16.43 3.17 0.63
C VAL A 201 -16.39 2.27 1.86
N ASN A 202 -17.30 1.32 1.95
CA ASN A 202 -17.28 0.25 2.94
C ASN A 202 -16.86 -1.07 2.26
N PRO A 203 -15.54 -1.36 2.17
CA PRO A 203 -15.03 -2.48 1.42
C PRO A 203 -15.05 -3.78 2.22
N PRO A 204 -14.98 -4.96 1.55
CA PRO A 204 -14.69 -6.22 2.20
C PRO A 204 -13.35 -6.19 2.96
N LEU A 205 -13.31 -6.79 4.15
CA LEU A 205 -12.09 -6.95 4.96
C LEU A 205 -11.32 -8.23 4.63
N LEU A 206 -11.95 -9.15 3.91
CA LEU A 206 -11.37 -10.38 3.39
C LEU A 206 -11.15 -10.23 1.89
N VAL A 207 -9.90 -10.38 1.44
CA VAL A 207 -9.52 -10.21 0.04
C VAL A 207 -8.77 -11.43 -0.47
N ARG A 208 -8.79 -11.65 -1.79
CA ARG A 208 -8.07 -12.74 -2.46
C ARG A 208 -6.60 -12.38 -2.73
N ASP A 209 -5.81 -13.39 -3.08
CA ASP A 209 -4.39 -13.26 -3.46
C ASP A 209 -4.17 -12.16 -4.50
N ASP A 210 -5.03 -12.08 -5.51
CA ASP A 210 -4.93 -11.10 -6.59
C ASP A 210 -5.03 -9.64 -6.09
N ALA A 211 -5.89 -9.38 -5.10
CA ALA A 211 -6.01 -8.05 -4.53
C ALA A 211 -4.75 -7.68 -3.71
N MET A 212 -4.21 -8.63 -2.96
CA MET A 212 -2.95 -8.48 -2.23
C MET A 212 -1.76 -8.28 -3.19
N PHE A 213 -1.75 -8.99 -4.31
CA PHE A 213 -0.75 -8.82 -5.36
C PHE A 213 -0.86 -7.45 -6.02
N GLY A 214 -2.07 -6.98 -6.30
CA GLY A 214 -2.33 -5.70 -6.96
C GLY A 214 -1.68 -4.51 -6.28
N THR A 215 -1.72 -4.48 -4.95
CA THR A 215 -1.11 -3.42 -4.11
C THR A 215 0.28 -3.78 -3.59
N ALA A 216 0.92 -4.81 -4.16
CA ALA A 216 2.28 -5.23 -3.86
C ALA A 216 2.51 -5.77 -2.42
N GLN A 217 1.45 -6.23 -1.74
CA GLN A 217 1.59 -6.95 -0.48
C GLN A 217 2.17 -8.35 -0.70
N LEU A 218 1.74 -9.01 -1.78
CA LEU A 218 2.31 -10.28 -2.21
C LEU A 218 3.22 -10.08 -3.44
N PRO A 219 4.25 -10.93 -3.60
CA PRO A 219 4.68 -12.03 -2.70
C PRO A 219 5.54 -11.55 -1.51
N LYS A 220 6.09 -10.33 -1.55
CA LYS A 220 7.17 -9.82 -0.69
C LYS A 220 6.84 -9.89 0.81
N PHE A 221 5.64 -9.49 1.20
CA PHE A 221 5.24 -9.32 2.61
C PHE A 221 4.27 -10.41 3.09
N ARG A 222 4.35 -11.62 2.51
CA ARG A 222 3.46 -12.74 2.87
C ARG A 222 3.43 -13.04 4.37
N GLU A 223 4.58 -12.98 5.05
CA GLU A 223 4.71 -13.29 6.46
C GLU A 223 4.12 -12.21 7.39
N ASP A 224 3.96 -10.98 6.87
CA ASP A 224 3.34 -9.87 7.59
C ASP A 224 1.81 -9.89 7.50
N GLN A 225 1.22 -10.83 6.76
CA GLN A 225 -0.21 -10.89 6.51
C GLN A 225 -0.90 -11.99 7.31
N PHE A 226 -2.11 -11.72 7.79
CA PHE A 226 -2.97 -12.74 8.37
C PHE A 226 -3.79 -13.45 7.29
N ARG A 227 -3.64 -14.77 7.18
CA ARG A 227 -4.44 -15.59 6.30
C ARG A 227 -5.74 -16.01 6.97
N ALA A 228 -6.85 -15.95 6.23
CA ALA A 228 -8.18 -16.35 6.68
C ALA A 228 -8.69 -17.51 5.83
N GLY A 229 -8.53 -18.72 6.32
CA GLY A 229 -8.81 -19.94 5.54
C GLY A 229 -7.80 -20.13 4.42
N GLU A 230 -8.23 -20.79 3.33
CA GLU A 230 -7.35 -21.12 2.20
C GLU A 230 -7.36 -20.05 1.10
N GLU A 231 -8.44 -19.27 0.98
CA GLU A 231 -8.69 -18.40 -0.17
C GLU A 231 -8.55 -16.90 0.13
N HIS A 232 -8.50 -16.49 1.41
CA HIS A 232 -8.58 -15.09 1.78
C HIS A 232 -7.46 -14.64 2.71
N TRP A 233 -7.28 -13.32 2.75
CA TRP A 233 -6.42 -12.60 3.65
C TRP A 233 -7.22 -11.52 4.36
N LEU A 234 -6.94 -11.29 5.64
CA LEU A 234 -7.37 -10.08 6.33
C LEU A 234 -6.58 -8.88 5.78
N ILE A 235 -7.25 -7.77 5.49
CA ILE A 235 -6.59 -6.59 4.93
C ILE A 235 -5.60 -5.98 5.92
N PRO A 236 -4.35 -5.66 5.52
CA PRO A 236 -3.40 -4.91 6.34
C PRO A 236 -3.66 -3.42 6.32
N THR A 237 -4.47 -2.96 5.38
CA THR A 237 -4.86 -1.57 5.10
C THR A 237 -6.02 -1.57 4.11
N ALA A 238 -6.90 -0.57 4.19
CA ALA A 238 -7.95 -0.39 3.19
C ALA A 238 -7.40 0.01 1.81
N GLU A 239 -6.14 0.40 1.70
CA GLU A 239 -5.47 0.56 0.40
C GLU A 239 -5.71 -0.65 -0.51
N VAL A 240 -5.64 -1.86 0.04
CA VAL A 240 -5.79 -3.09 -0.74
C VAL A 240 -7.14 -3.16 -1.45
N PRO A 241 -8.28 -3.16 -0.77
CA PRO A 241 -9.56 -3.21 -1.46
C PRO A 241 -9.87 -1.93 -2.26
N LEU A 242 -9.55 -0.74 -1.74
CA LEU A 242 -9.89 0.52 -2.41
C LEU A 242 -9.15 0.71 -3.74
N THR A 243 -7.86 0.42 -3.78
CA THR A 243 -7.08 0.53 -5.02
C THR A 243 -7.52 -0.52 -6.05
N ASN A 244 -7.87 -1.72 -5.60
CA ASN A 244 -8.36 -2.80 -6.47
C ASN A 244 -9.79 -2.57 -7.02
N LEU A 245 -10.50 -1.51 -6.62
CA LEU A 245 -11.76 -1.12 -7.29
C LEU A 245 -11.56 -0.79 -8.78
N ALA A 246 -10.36 -0.37 -9.17
CA ALA A 246 -10.00 -0.14 -10.57
C ALA A 246 -9.36 -1.36 -11.26
N ARG A 247 -9.27 -2.51 -10.58
CA ARG A 247 -8.67 -3.73 -11.14
C ARG A 247 -9.36 -4.14 -12.45
N GLU A 248 -8.54 -4.47 -13.47
CA GLU A 248 -8.98 -4.96 -14.78
C GLU A 248 -9.94 -4.00 -15.52
N SER A 249 -9.94 -2.72 -15.12
CA SER A 249 -10.80 -1.69 -15.71
C SER A 249 -10.05 -0.88 -16.77
N ILE A 250 -10.82 -0.33 -17.71
CA ILE A 250 -10.38 0.74 -18.62
C ILE A 250 -11.29 1.93 -18.36
N LEU A 251 -10.80 2.86 -17.57
CA LEU A 251 -11.52 4.07 -17.19
C LEU A 251 -11.52 5.12 -18.32
N SER A 252 -12.43 6.08 -18.27
CA SER A 252 -12.32 7.31 -19.05
C SER A 252 -11.43 8.31 -18.30
N GLU A 253 -10.64 9.10 -19.03
CA GLU A 253 -9.90 10.23 -18.44
C GLU A 253 -10.81 11.20 -17.69
N GLU A 254 -12.09 11.31 -18.10
CA GLU A 254 -13.08 12.20 -17.47
C GLU A 254 -13.54 11.71 -16.09
N GLU A 255 -13.41 10.41 -15.80
CA GLU A 255 -13.67 9.84 -14.48
C GLU A 255 -12.55 10.12 -13.47
N LEU A 256 -11.36 10.52 -13.96
CA LEU A 256 -10.16 10.72 -13.13
C LEU A 256 -10.00 12.20 -12.69
N PRO A 257 -9.56 12.43 -11.45
CA PRO A 257 -9.13 11.45 -10.45
C PRO A 257 -10.31 10.81 -9.71
N LEU A 258 -10.23 9.49 -9.46
CA LEU A 258 -11.07 8.81 -8.48
C LEU A 258 -10.42 8.95 -7.10
N ARG A 259 -11.21 9.27 -6.08
CA ARG A 259 -10.76 9.45 -4.70
C ARG A 259 -11.65 8.67 -3.76
N PHE A 260 -11.07 7.69 -3.07
CA PHE A 260 -11.78 6.80 -2.15
C PHE A 260 -11.22 6.93 -0.74
N THR A 261 -12.10 6.83 0.26
CA THR A 261 -11.72 6.75 1.67
C THR A 261 -12.54 5.66 2.38
N ALA A 262 -11.94 5.05 3.38
CA ALA A 262 -12.60 4.07 4.23
C ALA A 262 -12.02 4.11 5.64
N LEU A 263 -12.88 3.96 6.64
CA LEU A 263 -12.49 3.65 8.02
C LEU A 263 -12.63 2.15 8.22
N THR A 264 -11.53 1.44 8.37
CA THR A 264 -11.54 -0.01 8.52
C THR A 264 -10.63 -0.51 9.65
N PRO A 265 -10.95 -1.66 10.25
CA PRO A 265 -9.94 -2.48 10.89
C PRO A 265 -8.85 -2.87 9.89
N CYS A 266 -7.62 -2.94 10.39
CA CYS A 266 -6.44 -3.38 9.65
C CYS A 266 -5.71 -4.43 10.48
N PHE A 267 -5.10 -5.41 9.80
CA PHE A 267 -4.50 -6.57 10.45
C PHE A 267 -3.09 -6.81 9.95
N ARG A 268 -2.09 -6.83 10.86
CA ARG A 268 -0.68 -7.05 10.53
C ARG A 268 -0.06 -8.04 11.50
N SER A 269 0.63 -9.07 11.00
CA SER A 269 1.32 -10.04 11.86
C SER A 269 2.60 -9.48 12.49
N GLU A 270 3.11 -8.33 11.99
CA GLU A 270 4.26 -7.63 12.55
C GLU A 270 5.50 -8.53 12.69
N ALA A 271 5.72 -9.45 11.73
CA ALA A 271 6.74 -10.48 11.78
C ALA A 271 8.16 -9.92 11.94
N GLY A 272 8.44 -8.76 11.33
CA GLY A 272 9.74 -8.09 11.39
C GLY A 272 9.96 -7.17 12.60
N SER A 273 9.00 -7.04 13.54
CA SER A 273 9.02 -6.03 14.60
C SER A 273 9.21 -6.58 16.00
N ALA A 274 9.82 -7.76 16.15
CA ALA A 274 10.08 -8.39 17.45
C ALA A 274 10.87 -7.43 18.38
N GLY A 275 10.35 -7.21 19.60
CA GLY A 275 10.98 -6.36 20.60
C GLY A 275 10.81 -4.85 20.43
N ARG A 276 10.21 -4.36 19.33
CA ARG A 276 9.92 -2.92 19.14
C ARG A 276 8.54 -2.56 19.67
N ASP A 277 8.41 -1.41 20.37
CA ASP A 277 7.16 -0.83 20.87
C ASP A 277 6.22 -1.88 21.50
N THR A 278 6.75 -2.66 22.46
CA THR A 278 6.03 -3.78 23.08
C THR A 278 4.99 -3.36 24.12
N ARG A 279 5.03 -2.10 24.59
CA ARG A 279 4.05 -1.51 25.52
C ARG A 279 3.17 -0.50 24.82
N GLY A 280 1.91 -0.43 25.25
CA GLY A 280 0.94 0.51 24.70
C GLY A 280 0.40 0.11 23.32
N MET A 281 -0.12 1.11 22.58
CA MET A 281 -0.87 0.90 21.33
C MET A 281 -0.11 1.33 20.07
N LEU A 282 1.19 1.65 20.15
CA LEU A 282 1.92 2.14 18.98
C LEU A 282 2.02 1.11 17.86
N ARG A 283 2.12 -0.15 18.22
CA ARG A 283 2.27 -1.25 17.26
C ARG A 283 1.39 -2.44 17.67
N GLN A 284 0.32 -2.65 16.90
CA GLN A 284 -0.72 -3.65 17.19
C GLN A 284 -0.98 -4.57 16.01
N HIS A 285 -1.41 -5.80 16.28
CA HIS A 285 -1.85 -6.77 15.27
C HIS A 285 -3.19 -6.37 14.63
N GLN A 286 -4.03 -5.67 15.39
CA GLN A 286 -5.31 -5.14 14.93
C GLN A 286 -5.42 -3.67 15.33
N PHE A 287 -5.72 -2.79 14.37
CA PHE A 287 -5.91 -1.36 14.59
C PHE A 287 -6.89 -0.81 13.56
N GLU A 288 -7.39 0.40 13.80
CA GLU A 288 -8.27 1.10 12.85
C GLU A 288 -7.51 2.22 12.15
N LYS A 289 -7.83 2.41 10.88
CA LYS A 289 -7.23 3.46 10.04
C LYS A 289 -8.26 4.03 9.07
N VAL A 290 -8.27 5.34 8.92
CA VAL A 290 -8.90 6.00 7.78
C VAL A 290 -7.87 6.02 6.65
N GLU A 291 -8.20 5.40 5.54
CA GLU A 291 -7.34 5.32 4.36
C GLU A 291 -7.80 6.28 3.28
N LEU A 292 -6.86 6.87 2.57
CA LEU A 292 -7.06 7.70 1.38
C LEU A 292 -6.43 7.00 0.19
N VAL A 293 -7.18 6.82 -0.87
CA VAL A 293 -6.67 6.31 -2.15
C VAL A 293 -7.08 7.26 -3.26
N SER A 294 -6.12 7.58 -4.13
CA SER A 294 -6.39 8.32 -5.36
C SER A 294 -5.91 7.54 -6.57
N ILE A 295 -6.72 7.54 -7.63
CA ILE A 295 -6.39 6.95 -8.93
C ILE A 295 -6.48 8.08 -9.95
N THR A 296 -5.38 8.34 -10.67
CA THR A 296 -5.27 9.53 -11.50
C THR A 296 -4.48 9.26 -12.79
N THR A 297 -4.38 10.27 -13.65
CA THR A 297 -3.46 10.23 -14.80
C THR A 297 -2.02 10.48 -14.36
N PRO A 298 -1.02 10.05 -15.14
CA PRO A 298 0.40 10.29 -14.85
C PRO A 298 0.73 11.78 -14.61
N GLU A 299 0.14 12.66 -15.41
CA GLU A 299 0.43 14.11 -15.38
C GLU A 299 -0.01 14.78 -14.08
N LYS A 300 -1.07 14.25 -13.45
CA LYS A 300 -1.65 14.80 -12.22
C LYS A 300 -1.15 14.15 -10.94
N SER A 301 -0.37 13.08 -11.04
CA SER A 301 -0.04 12.26 -9.86
C SER A 301 0.80 13.01 -8.82
N ARG A 302 1.70 13.90 -9.22
CA ARG A 302 2.48 14.72 -8.28
C ARG A 302 1.61 15.76 -7.56
N GLU A 303 0.73 16.43 -8.27
CA GLU A 303 -0.21 17.39 -7.68
C GLU A 303 -1.16 16.70 -6.71
N GLU A 304 -1.68 15.53 -7.09
CA GLU A 304 -2.55 14.73 -6.23
C GLU A 304 -1.84 14.22 -4.97
N HIS A 305 -0.51 13.98 -5.03
CA HIS A 305 0.28 13.61 -3.86
C HIS A 305 0.38 14.73 -2.84
N GLU A 306 0.67 15.97 -3.31
CA GLU A 306 0.69 17.16 -2.45
C GLU A 306 -0.71 17.43 -1.84
N ARG A 307 -1.76 17.25 -2.63
CA ARG A 307 -3.13 17.38 -2.16
C ARG A 307 -3.48 16.35 -1.07
N MET A 308 -3.09 15.09 -1.26
CA MET A 308 -3.31 14.02 -0.29
C MET A 308 -2.60 14.31 1.03
N LEU A 309 -1.35 14.77 0.97
CA LEU A 309 -0.61 15.22 2.15
C LEU A 309 -1.37 16.33 2.89
N ALA A 310 -1.82 17.35 2.17
CA ALA A 310 -2.58 18.47 2.77
C ALA A 310 -3.88 18.00 3.44
N CYS A 311 -4.58 17.00 2.87
CA CYS A 311 -5.76 16.39 3.48
C CYS A 311 -5.43 15.67 4.81
N ALA A 312 -4.34 14.92 4.86
CA ALA A 312 -3.90 14.25 6.08
C ALA A 312 -3.47 15.26 7.16
N GLU A 313 -2.73 16.32 6.78
CA GLU A 313 -2.36 17.39 7.69
C GLU A 313 -3.56 18.16 8.26
N ALA A 314 -4.64 18.33 7.46
CA ALA A 314 -5.84 19.05 7.90
C ALA A 314 -6.49 18.40 9.14
N VAL A 315 -6.46 17.08 9.24
CA VAL A 315 -6.93 16.33 10.42
C VAL A 315 -6.14 16.73 11.67
N LEU A 316 -4.81 16.76 11.58
CA LEU A 316 -3.95 17.11 12.71
C LEU A 316 -4.07 18.60 13.08
N LYS A 317 -4.22 19.47 12.09
CA LYS A 317 -4.48 20.91 12.30
C LYS A 317 -5.79 21.15 13.06
N LYS A 318 -6.86 20.42 12.69
CA LYS A 318 -8.15 20.50 13.37
C LYS A 318 -8.11 19.94 14.80
N LEU A 319 -7.30 18.91 15.03
CA LEU A 319 -7.01 18.37 16.36
C LEU A 319 -6.03 19.23 17.16
N ASP A 320 -5.51 20.29 16.55
CA ASP A 320 -4.56 21.23 17.14
C ASP A 320 -3.30 20.53 17.71
N LEU A 321 -2.77 19.58 16.96
CA LEU A 321 -1.58 18.80 17.33
C LEU A 321 -0.33 19.37 16.66
N HIS A 322 0.79 19.34 17.39
CA HIS A 322 2.10 19.66 16.87
C HIS A 322 2.69 18.45 16.12
N TYR A 323 3.15 18.65 14.89
CA TYR A 323 3.71 17.60 14.05
C TYR A 323 4.79 18.15 13.13
N ARG A 324 5.55 17.25 12.53
CA ARG A 324 6.46 17.52 11.41
C ARG A 324 6.14 16.62 10.22
N VAL A 325 6.46 17.09 9.02
CA VAL A 325 6.39 16.30 7.79
C VAL A 325 7.80 15.97 7.34
N MET A 326 8.01 14.70 7.02
CA MET A 326 9.26 14.15 6.55
C MET A 326 9.12 13.74 5.08
N THR A 327 10.12 14.05 4.26
CA THR A 327 10.30 13.34 2.99
C THR A 327 11.17 12.13 3.27
N LEU A 328 10.65 10.94 3.00
CA LEU A 328 11.42 9.71 3.21
C LEU A 328 12.53 9.59 2.18
N CYS A 329 13.68 9.11 2.63
CA CYS A 329 14.81 8.80 1.76
C CYS A 329 14.61 7.47 1.02
N THR A 330 15.45 7.23 0.04
CA THR A 330 15.38 6.07 -0.84
C THR A 330 15.44 4.72 -0.12
N GLY A 331 16.11 4.60 1.01
CA GLY A 331 16.21 3.37 1.81
C GLY A 331 15.03 3.12 2.73
N ASP A 332 14.27 4.16 3.10
CA ASP A 332 13.13 4.06 4.03
C ASP A 332 11.76 4.04 3.35
N MET A 333 11.67 4.45 2.09
CA MET A 333 10.43 4.42 1.30
C MET A 333 9.83 3.03 1.20
N GLY A 334 8.49 2.94 1.19
CA GLY A 334 7.74 1.73 0.92
C GLY A 334 8.09 1.05 -0.42
N PHE A 335 7.83 -0.25 -0.51
CA PHE A 335 8.18 -1.09 -1.67
C PHE A 335 7.56 -0.60 -3.00
N ALA A 336 6.30 -0.17 -2.97
CA ALA A 336 5.57 0.28 -4.16
C ALA A 336 5.75 1.77 -4.48
N SER A 337 6.38 2.54 -3.59
CA SER A 337 6.41 4.01 -3.65
C SER A 337 7.50 4.54 -4.57
N GLN A 338 7.22 5.65 -5.26
CA GLN A 338 8.21 6.49 -5.95
C GLN A 338 8.62 7.68 -5.09
N LYS A 339 7.74 8.13 -4.19
CA LYS A 339 8.00 9.16 -3.17
C LYS A 339 7.00 9.00 -2.05
N THR A 340 7.44 9.22 -0.82
CA THR A 340 6.61 9.15 0.38
C THR A 340 6.87 10.34 1.27
N TYR A 341 5.78 10.89 1.81
CA TYR A 341 5.78 11.82 2.93
C TYR A 341 5.24 11.12 4.16
N ASP A 342 5.97 11.20 5.27
CA ASP A 342 5.46 10.79 6.58
C ASP A 342 5.14 12.02 7.42
N ILE A 343 4.02 11.95 8.11
CA ILE A 343 3.66 12.94 9.13
C ILE A 343 3.96 12.30 10.49
N GLU A 344 4.76 12.98 11.29
CA GLU A 344 5.12 12.53 12.63
C GLU A 344 4.60 13.52 13.68
N VAL A 345 3.75 13.02 14.60
CA VAL A 345 3.17 13.80 15.70
C VAL A 345 4.07 13.76 16.91
N TRP A 346 4.15 14.89 17.63
CA TRP A 346 4.85 14.96 18.92
C TRP A 346 4.08 14.27 20.03
N LEU A 347 4.74 13.38 20.75
CA LEU A 347 4.20 12.67 21.92
C LEU A 347 4.96 13.10 23.18
N PRO A 348 4.36 13.91 24.04
CA PRO A 348 5.05 14.47 25.21
C PRO A 348 5.41 13.41 26.26
N GLY A 349 4.62 12.34 26.42
CA GLY A 349 4.93 11.24 27.31
C GLY A 349 6.15 10.43 26.89
N GLN A 350 6.48 10.43 25.61
CA GLN A 350 7.66 9.76 25.05
C GLN A 350 8.79 10.75 24.73
N LYS A 351 8.51 12.06 24.74
CA LYS A 351 9.44 13.15 24.36
C LYS A 351 10.03 12.94 22.96
N THR A 352 9.23 12.44 22.01
CA THR A 352 9.67 12.16 20.65
C THR A 352 8.54 12.32 19.64
N TYR A 353 8.91 12.41 18.36
CA TYR A 353 7.97 12.32 17.25
C TYR A 353 7.68 10.86 16.91
N ARG A 354 6.44 10.57 16.55
CA ARG A 354 6.02 9.26 16.04
C ARG A 354 5.19 9.42 14.77
N GLU A 355 5.47 8.60 13.78
CA GLU A 355 4.68 8.53 12.55
C GLU A 355 3.21 8.32 12.86
N ILE A 356 2.33 9.12 12.25
CA ILE A 356 0.87 9.03 12.38
C ILE A 356 0.17 8.86 11.05
N SER A 357 0.82 9.28 9.98
CA SER A 357 0.35 9.14 8.60
C SER A 357 1.52 8.98 7.65
N SER A 358 1.32 8.24 6.58
CA SER A 358 2.25 8.07 5.47
C SER A 358 1.47 8.25 4.17
N CYS A 359 1.95 9.11 3.26
CA CYS A 359 1.33 9.43 1.98
C CYS A 359 2.31 9.10 0.86
N SER A 360 1.93 8.18 -0.03
CA SER A 360 2.79 7.66 -1.08
C SER A 360 2.20 7.82 -2.47
N VAL A 361 3.03 8.20 -3.44
CA VAL A 361 2.74 8.08 -4.86
C VAL A 361 3.44 6.85 -5.41
N CYS A 362 2.68 5.98 -6.08
CA CYS A 362 3.17 4.69 -6.59
C CYS A 362 3.40 4.68 -8.11
N GLY A 363 3.03 5.74 -8.81
CA GLY A 363 3.06 5.76 -10.27
C GLY A 363 2.16 4.66 -10.86
N ASP A 364 2.61 4.02 -11.92
CA ASP A 364 1.89 2.92 -12.57
C ASP A 364 2.23 1.53 -11.99
N PHE A 365 3.03 1.46 -10.93
CA PHE A 365 3.55 0.21 -10.39
C PHE A 365 2.46 -0.77 -9.95
N GLN A 366 1.46 -0.28 -9.20
CA GLN A 366 0.30 -1.07 -8.78
C GLN A 366 -0.69 -1.25 -9.93
N ALA A 367 -0.91 -0.23 -10.74
CA ALA A 367 -1.79 -0.29 -11.91
C ALA A 367 -1.39 -1.40 -12.89
N ARG A 368 -0.10 -1.62 -13.11
CA ARG A 368 0.41 -2.74 -13.93
C ARG A 368 0.10 -4.11 -13.30
N ARG A 369 0.16 -4.24 -11.98
CA ARG A 369 -0.20 -5.47 -11.28
C ARG A 369 -1.70 -5.78 -11.36
N MET A 370 -2.52 -4.72 -11.34
CA MET A 370 -3.99 -4.80 -11.37
C MET A 370 -4.56 -4.74 -12.78
N ASN A 371 -3.74 -4.44 -13.79
CA ASN A 371 -4.18 -4.14 -15.14
C ASN A 371 -5.23 -2.99 -15.19
N ALA A 372 -5.03 -1.96 -14.37
CA ALA A 372 -5.87 -0.78 -14.28
C ALA A 372 -5.40 0.29 -15.29
N ARG A 373 -6.26 0.66 -16.22
CA ARG A 373 -5.91 1.52 -17.37
C ARG A 373 -6.96 2.59 -17.60
N TYR A 374 -6.62 3.58 -18.43
CA TYR A 374 -7.57 4.59 -18.89
C TYR A 374 -7.37 4.91 -20.37
N LYS A 375 -8.39 5.48 -20.99
CA LYS A 375 -8.33 6.07 -22.31
C LYS A 375 -8.49 7.58 -22.20
N THR A 376 -7.69 8.31 -22.98
CA THR A 376 -7.78 9.76 -23.09
C THR A 376 -9.08 10.20 -23.79
N LYS A 377 -9.47 11.47 -23.62
CA LYS A 377 -10.67 12.04 -24.27
C LYS A 377 -10.67 11.91 -25.79
N ASP A 378 -9.50 11.94 -26.42
CA ASP A 378 -9.32 11.73 -27.86
C ASP A 378 -9.23 10.24 -28.26
N GLY A 379 -9.47 9.32 -27.32
CA GLY A 379 -9.55 7.88 -27.54
C GLY A 379 -8.22 7.15 -27.63
N LYS A 380 -7.10 7.82 -27.33
CA LYS A 380 -5.79 7.17 -27.30
C LYS A 380 -5.64 6.28 -26.06
N GLY A 381 -4.76 5.30 -26.14
CA GLY A 381 -4.48 4.34 -25.09
C GLY A 381 -4.88 2.91 -25.46
N PRO A 382 -5.17 2.04 -24.46
CA PRO A 382 -5.21 2.36 -23.03
C PRO A 382 -3.83 2.55 -22.39
N PHE A 383 -3.71 3.55 -21.52
CA PHE A 383 -2.53 3.81 -20.69
C PHE A 383 -2.78 3.35 -19.26
N PHE A 384 -1.72 3.02 -18.50
CA PHE A 384 -1.87 2.70 -17.10
C PHE A 384 -2.17 3.96 -16.27
N VAL A 385 -3.09 3.84 -15.31
CA VAL A 385 -3.34 4.89 -14.32
C VAL A 385 -2.17 4.98 -13.33
N HIS A 386 -2.07 6.09 -12.61
CA HIS A 386 -1.23 6.22 -11.42
C HIS A 386 -2.06 6.05 -10.16
N THR A 387 -1.49 5.41 -9.14
CA THR A 387 -2.13 5.20 -7.84
C THR A 387 -1.38 5.92 -6.74
N LEU A 388 -2.14 6.38 -5.76
CA LEU A 388 -1.64 7.02 -4.55
C LEU A 388 -2.41 6.44 -3.36
N ASN A 389 -1.72 6.30 -2.24
CA ASN A 389 -2.33 5.91 -0.98
C ASN A 389 -1.80 6.78 0.17
N GLY A 390 -2.60 6.95 1.20
CA GLY A 390 -2.19 7.65 2.40
C GLY A 390 -3.12 7.38 3.57
N SER A 391 -2.57 7.48 4.78
CA SER A 391 -3.39 7.41 5.98
C SER A 391 -4.03 8.76 6.24
N GLY A 392 -5.31 8.78 6.38
CA GLY A 392 -6.06 9.97 6.67
C GLY A 392 -6.41 10.34 8.12
N THR A 393 -5.96 9.74 9.19
CA THR A 393 -4.74 9.15 9.70
C THR A 393 -4.99 7.79 10.41
N ALA A 394 -3.96 7.21 11.08
CA ALA A 394 -4.14 6.04 11.94
C ALA A 394 -4.91 6.41 13.22
N VAL A 395 -6.10 5.82 13.42
CA VAL A 395 -7.00 6.17 14.55
C VAL A 395 -6.35 5.91 15.90
N GLY A 396 -5.67 4.76 16.05
CA GLY A 396 -4.99 4.41 17.29
C GLY A 396 -3.86 5.38 17.65
N ARG A 397 -3.05 5.81 16.68
CA ARG A 397 -1.98 6.80 16.90
C ARG A 397 -2.53 8.20 17.16
N ALA A 398 -3.63 8.57 16.52
CA ALA A 398 -4.32 9.82 16.83
C ALA A 398 -4.93 9.81 18.24
N LEU A 399 -5.46 8.66 18.68
CA LEU A 399 -5.91 8.48 20.06
C LEU A 399 -4.76 8.66 21.05
N ILE A 400 -3.60 8.04 20.79
CA ILE A 400 -2.38 8.23 21.60
C ILE A 400 -2.02 9.71 21.66
N ALA A 401 -1.97 10.38 20.52
CA ALA A 401 -1.60 11.80 20.45
C ALA A 401 -2.58 12.69 21.22
N VAL A 402 -3.88 12.47 21.08
CA VAL A 402 -4.90 13.22 21.84
C VAL A 402 -4.75 12.96 23.34
N MET A 403 -4.63 11.71 23.77
CA MET A 403 -4.47 11.38 25.18
C MET A 403 -3.23 12.04 25.80
N GLU A 404 -2.08 11.96 25.11
CA GLU A 404 -0.82 12.49 25.65
C GLU A 404 -0.73 14.02 25.59
N ASN A 405 -1.24 14.66 24.52
CA ASN A 405 -1.18 16.12 24.35
C ASN A 405 -2.24 16.87 25.18
N TYR A 406 -3.36 16.23 25.54
CA TYR A 406 -4.50 16.84 26.24
C TYR A 406 -4.69 16.30 27.66
N GLN A 407 -3.67 15.65 28.21
CA GLN A 407 -3.70 15.18 29.60
C GLN A 407 -3.66 16.34 30.62
N ASN A 408 -4.35 16.19 31.72
CA ASN A 408 -4.37 17.13 32.82
C ASN A 408 -3.56 16.61 34.01
N SER A 409 -3.21 17.51 34.97
CA SER A 409 -2.43 17.18 36.17
C SER A 409 -3.12 16.18 37.09
N ASP A 410 -4.43 16.04 37.03
CA ASP A 410 -5.21 15.06 37.78
C ASP A 410 -5.41 13.71 37.06
N GLY A 411 -4.76 13.54 35.91
CA GLY A 411 -4.82 12.32 35.09
C GLY A 411 -6.05 12.21 34.18
N SER A 412 -6.93 13.22 34.19
CA SER A 412 -8.02 13.30 33.22
C SER A 412 -7.52 13.77 31.85
N ILE A 413 -8.34 13.62 30.80
CA ILE A 413 -8.02 14.04 29.45
C ILE A 413 -9.06 15.03 28.96
N THR A 414 -8.63 16.21 28.55
CA THR A 414 -9.49 17.18 27.86
C THR A 414 -9.80 16.68 26.46
N VAL A 415 -11.05 16.74 26.04
CA VAL A 415 -11.47 16.39 24.69
C VAL A 415 -11.26 17.60 23.79
N PRO A 416 -10.51 17.50 22.68
CA PRO A 416 -10.40 18.56 21.68
C PRO A 416 -11.78 19.03 21.21
N ASP A 417 -11.98 20.35 21.06
CA ASP A 417 -13.28 20.95 20.74
C ASP A 417 -13.93 20.33 19.51
N VAL A 418 -13.15 20.02 18.48
CA VAL A 418 -13.64 19.41 17.24
C VAL A 418 -14.23 18.01 17.46
N LEU A 419 -13.83 17.31 18.51
CA LEU A 419 -14.35 15.97 18.86
C LEU A 419 -15.55 16.01 19.81
N VAL A 420 -15.85 17.14 20.45
CA VAL A 420 -16.95 17.27 21.43
C VAL A 420 -18.31 16.85 20.83
N PRO A 421 -18.66 17.23 19.58
CA PRO A 421 -19.91 16.78 18.95
C PRO A 421 -19.97 15.24 18.83
N TYR A 422 -18.87 14.59 18.43
CA TYR A 422 -18.77 13.13 18.32
C TYR A 422 -18.77 12.43 19.67
N MET A 423 -18.35 13.14 20.73
CA MET A 423 -18.39 12.69 22.12
C MET A 423 -19.73 12.98 22.82
N ARG A 424 -20.74 13.50 22.09
CA ARG A 424 -22.05 13.91 22.62
C ARG A 424 -21.95 14.93 23.75
N GLY A 425 -21.12 15.93 23.59
CA GLY A 425 -20.94 17.02 24.55
C GLY A 425 -19.99 16.70 25.72
N VAL A 426 -19.36 15.55 25.77
CA VAL A 426 -18.32 15.24 26.74
C VAL A 426 -17.06 16.03 26.40
N THR A 427 -16.66 16.90 27.32
CA THR A 427 -15.47 17.76 27.17
C THR A 427 -14.26 17.26 27.95
N ARG A 428 -14.45 16.26 28.83
CA ARG A 428 -13.39 15.72 29.68
C ARG A 428 -13.64 14.24 29.98
N ILE A 429 -12.56 13.46 29.93
CA ILE A 429 -12.56 12.04 30.28
C ILE A 429 -11.89 11.89 31.65
N GLU A 430 -12.62 11.34 32.60
CA GLU A 430 -12.19 11.15 33.97
C GLU A 430 -12.24 9.68 34.37
N LYS A 431 -11.59 9.34 35.48
CA LYS A 431 -11.69 8.00 36.05
C LYS A 431 -13.17 7.73 36.37
N ALA A 432 -13.66 6.59 35.88
CA ALA A 432 -15.00 6.17 36.23
C ALA A 432 -15.08 5.87 37.73
N ALA A 433 -16.13 6.40 38.35
CA ALA A 433 -16.44 6.11 39.75
C ALA A 433 -16.74 4.62 39.97
#